data_38126500f5dc15cbac3699fcadb2f1e2
#
_entry.id   38126500f5dc15cbac3699fcadb2f1e2
#
_cell.length_a   1.000
_cell.length_b   1.000
_cell.length_c   1.000
_cell.angle_alpha   90.00
_cell.angle_beta   90.00
_cell.angle_gamma   90.00
#
_symmetry.space_group_name_H-M   'P 1'
#
loop_
_entity.id
_entity.type
_entity.pdbx_description
1 polymer ?
#
loop_
_entity_poly.entity_id
_entity_poly.type
_entity_poly.pdbx_seq_one_letter_code
_entity_poly.pdbx_strand_id
1 'polypeptide(L)'
;MRVVVLVALCATLGGCASVTRGTTETISVASTPSGAEATIAGLEAPMSCTTPCSFVAKRNADISVTIEKPGYETQIIPLQKDIPTAGAAGFAGNLLLGGVIGMGVDAATGAATDHKPNPVIVTLQPRMAAPPVARQQRPPRRGAPAPAPAQPEAGT
;
A
#
# COMPACT_ATOMS: atom_id res chain seq x y z
N MET A 1 -23.34 25.11 41.67
CA MET A 1 -21.91 24.96 41.37
C MET A 1 -21.51 23.52 40.96
N ARG A 2 -21.91 22.47 41.70
CA ARG A 2 -21.53 21.05 41.37
C ARG A 2 -22.04 20.59 39.99
N VAL A 3 -23.27 20.96 39.60
CA VAL A 3 -23.85 20.57 38.30
C VAL A 3 -23.14 21.28 37.13
N VAL A 4 -22.77 22.55 37.29
CA VAL A 4 -22.05 23.33 36.27
C VAL A 4 -20.64 22.75 36.04
N VAL A 5 -19.96 22.31 37.10
CA VAL A 5 -18.65 21.69 37.01
C VAL A 5 -18.73 20.31 36.31
N LEU A 6 -19.79 19.53 36.60
CA LEU A 6 -20.01 18.24 35.94
C LEU A 6 -20.33 18.41 34.44
N VAL A 7 -21.14 19.39 34.06
CA VAL A 7 -21.45 19.68 32.65
C VAL A 7 -20.22 20.18 31.90
N ALA A 8 -19.41 21.04 32.54
CA ALA A 8 -18.13 21.48 31.95
C ALA A 8 -17.13 20.32 31.77
N LEU A 9 -17.07 19.38 32.72
CA LEU A 9 -16.20 18.22 32.64
C LEU A 9 -16.66 17.24 31.54
N CYS A 10 -17.96 17.05 31.32
CA CYS A 10 -18.49 16.23 30.23
C CYS A 10 -18.25 16.86 28.84
N ALA A 11 -18.27 18.19 28.73
CA ALA A 11 -18.03 18.89 27.48
C ALA A 11 -16.57 18.79 27.01
N THR A 12 -15.63 18.56 27.92
CA THR A 12 -14.19 18.41 27.58
C THR A 12 -13.81 16.99 27.06
N LEU A 13 -14.65 15.99 27.30
CA LEU A 13 -14.40 14.60 26.88
C LEU A 13 -14.76 14.31 25.42
N GLY A 14 -15.54 15.19 24.77
CA GLY A 14 -16.01 14.97 23.39
C GLY A 14 -15.06 15.40 22.28
N GLY A 15 -13.89 15.93 22.60
CA GLY A 15 -13.00 16.57 21.62
C GLY A 15 -11.96 15.66 20.95
N CYS A 16 -11.74 14.44 21.45
CA CYS A 16 -10.74 13.55 20.86
C CYS A 16 -11.25 12.92 19.57
N ALA A 17 -10.44 12.97 18.50
CA ALA A 17 -10.76 12.34 17.22
C ALA A 17 -10.98 10.83 17.37
N SER A 18 -10.25 10.17 18.27
CA SER A 18 -10.44 8.75 18.62
C SER A 18 -11.85 8.43 19.08
N VAL A 19 -12.52 9.36 19.80
CA VAL A 19 -13.89 9.18 20.28
C VAL A 19 -14.92 9.49 19.18
N THR A 20 -14.67 10.47 18.35
CA THR A 20 -15.64 10.96 17.35
C THR A 20 -15.55 10.23 16.02
N ARG A 21 -14.34 9.85 15.56
CA ARG A 21 -14.08 9.22 14.25
C ARG A 21 -13.69 7.76 14.36
N GLY A 22 -13.27 7.30 15.54
CA GLY A 22 -12.70 5.99 15.76
C GLY A 22 -11.26 5.87 15.22
N THR A 23 -10.65 4.74 15.52
CA THR A 23 -9.25 4.43 15.16
C THR A 23 -9.12 3.57 13.91
N THR A 24 -10.25 3.23 13.28
CA THR A 24 -10.33 2.44 12.06
C THR A 24 -11.06 3.20 10.96
N GLU A 25 -10.85 2.78 9.72
CA GLU A 25 -11.59 3.27 8.56
C GLU A 25 -11.84 2.15 7.56
N THR A 26 -12.84 2.34 6.70
CA THR A 26 -13.13 1.46 5.58
C THR A 26 -12.47 2.01 4.33
N ILE A 27 -11.68 1.16 3.66
CA ILE A 27 -11.01 1.46 2.41
C ILE A 27 -11.66 0.63 1.30
N SER A 28 -12.07 1.30 0.23
CA SER A 28 -12.68 0.65 -0.94
C SER A 28 -11.66 0.52 -2.06
N VAL A 29 -11.67 -0.62 -2.76
CA VAL A 29 -10.77 -0.93 -3.87
C VAL A 29 -11.59 -1.30 -5.10
N ALA A 30 -11.30 -0.64 -6.21
CA ALA A 30 -11.92 -0.92 -7.51
C ALA A 30 -10.86 -0.95 -8.61
N SER A 31 -11.07 -1.80 -9.62
CA SER A 31 -10.21 -1.88 -10.80
C SER A 31 -11.00 -1.85 -12.08
N THR A 32 -10.36 -1.37 -13.14
CA THR A 32 -10.85 -1.47 -14.52
C THR A 32 -9.80 -2.22 -15.35
N PRO A 33 -10.15 -3.41 -15.89
CA PRO A 33 -11.39 -4.15 -15.70
C PRO A 33 -11.56 -4.69 -14.27
N SER A 34 -12.80 -4.88 -13.85
CA SER A 34 -13.14 -5.47 -12.55
C SER A 34 -12.74 -6.95 -12.46
N GLY A 35 -12.83 -7.54 -11.27
CA GLY A 35 -12.46 -8.94 -11.06
C GLY A 35 -10.95 -9.17 -11.02
N ALA A 36 -10.18 -8.19 -10.58
CA ALA A 36 -8.77 -8.34 -10.22
C ALA A 36 -8.65 -8.81 -8.77
N GLU A 37 -7.62 -9.56 -8.46
CA GLU A 37 -7.27 -9.89 -7.09
C GLU A 37 -6.52 -8.72 -6.46
N ALA A 38 -7.01 -8.25 -5.33
CA ALA A 38 -6.37 -7.22 -4.52
C ALA A 38 -5.83 -7.86 -3.25
N THR A 39 -4.52 -7.84 -3.07
CA THR A 39 -3.83 -8.30 -1.86
C THR A 39 -3.45 -7.09 -1.01
N ILE A 40 -3.90 -7.07 0.23
CA ILE A 40 -3.71 -5.98 1.19
C ILE A 40 -2.66 -6.40 2.21
N ALA A 41 -1.55 -5.67 2.23
CA ALA A 41 -0.48 -5.80 3.21
C ALA A 41 -0.51 -4.64 4.20
N GLY A 42 0.01 -4.87 5.41
CA GLY A 42 0.04 -3.89 6.50
C GLY A 42 -1.14 -4.01 7.48
N LEU A 43 -2.04 -4.96 7.27
CA LEU A 43 -3.04 -5.37 8.24
C LEU A 43 -2.42 -6.34 9.26
N GLU A 44 -3.11 -6.60 10.38
CA GLU A 44 -2.68 -7.60 11.38
C GLU A 44 -2.53 -9.00 10.76
N ALA A 45 -3.37 -9.33 9.79
CA ALA A 45 -3.23 -10.50 8.93
C ALA A 45 -3.39 -10.06 7.48
N PRO A 46 -2.51 -10.47 6.56
CA PRO A 46 -2.69 -10.23 5.14
C PRO A 46 -4.03 -10.78 4.67
N MET A 47 -4.73 -9.99 3.84
CA MET A 47 -5.98 -10.45 3.25
C MET A 47 -5.99 -10.18 1.75
N SER A 48 -6.77 -10.96 1.03
CA SER A 48 -7.07 -10.70 -0.39
C SER A 48 -8.56 -10.65 -0.63
N CYS A 49 -8.95 -9.91 -1.67
CA CYS A 49 -10.33 -9.83 -2.13
C CYS A 49 -10.37 -9.60 -3.64
N THR A 50 -11.51 -9.88 -4.25
CA THR A 50 -11.73 -9.62 -5.68
C THR A 50 -12.40 -8.26 -5.88
N THR A 51 -11.84 -7.42 -6.74
CA THR A 51 -12.38 -6.08 -7.02
C THR A 51 -13.71 -6.10 -7.77
N PRO A 52 -14.70 -5.25 -7.39
CA PRO A 52 -14.64 -4.27 -6.31
C PRO A 52 -14.85 -4.91 -4.93
N CYS A 53 -14.09 -4.44 -3.95
CA CYS A 53 -14.21 -4.89 -2.56
C CYS A 53 -13.86 -3.76 -1.58
N SER A 54 -14.03 -4.02 -0.29
CA SER A 54 -13.63 -3.09 0.75
C SER A 54 -13.12 -3.85 1.98
N PHE A 55 -12.28 -3.21 2.75
CA PHE A 55 -11.71 -3.74 3.99
C PHE A 55 -11.61 -2.66 5.06
N VAL A 56 -11.51 -3.09 6.31
CA VAL A 56 -11.33 -2.20 7.45
C VAL A 56 -9.87 -2.21 7.87
N ALA A 57 -9.30 -1.05 8.08
CA ALA A 57 -7.92 -0.87 8.49
C ALA A 57 -7.81 0.08 9.68
N LYS A 58 -6.77 -0.11 10.49
CA LYS A 58 -6.38 0.89 11.50
C LYS A 58 -5.81 2.11 10.80
N ARG A 59 -6.22 3.30 11.22
CA ARG A 59 -5.78 4.56 10.62
C ARG A 59 -4.28 4.82 10.72
N ASN A 60 -3.60 4.23 11.69
CA ASN A 60 -2.15 4.33 11.84
C ASN A 60 -1.36 3.26 11.10
N ALA A 61 -2.01 2.28 10.46
CA ALA A 61 -1.33 1.20 9.75
C ALA A 61 -0.61 1.72 8.49
N ASP A 62 0.48 1.07 8.11
CA ASP A 62 1.16 1.30 6.82
C ASP A 62 0.67 0.27 5.82
N ILE A 63 -0.21 0.70 4.92
CA ILE A 63 -0.96 -0.19 4.03
C ILE A 63 -0.46 -0.05 2.60
N SER A 64 -0.32 -1.20 1.93
CA SER A 64 -0.16 -1.26 0.49
C SER A 64 -1.16 -2.24 -0.12
N VAL A 65 -1.71 -1.87 -1.27
CA VAL A 65 -2.64 -2.70 -2.03
C VAL A 65 -1.95 -3.12 -3.33
N THR A 66 -1.77 -4.43 -3.51
CA THR A 66 -1.27 -5.02 -4.74
C THR A 66 -2.46 -5.55 -5.53
N ILE A 67 -2.60 -5.12 -6.78
CA ILE A 67 -3.70 -5.53 -7.65
C ILE A 67 -3.13 -6.32 -8.82
N GLU A 68 -3.65 -7.55 -8.97
CA GLU A 68 -3.21 -8.49 -10.00
C GLU A 68 -4.40 -9.03 -10.81
N LYS A 69 -4.21 -9.14 -12.11
CA LYS A 69 -5.18 -9.76 -13.01
C LYS A 69 -4.45 -10.47 -14.16
N PRO A 70 -4.82 -11.70 -14.51
CA PRO A 70 -4.22 -12.39 -15.65
C PRO A 70 -4.29 -11.57 -16.93
N GLY A 71 -3.14 -11.43 -17.61
CA GLY A 71 -3.03 -10.63 -18.83
C GLY A 71 -2.82 -9.13 -18.62
N TYR A 72 -2.72 -8.66 -17.39
CA TYR A 72 -2.49 -7.27 -17.04
C TYR A 72 -1.20 -7.10 -16.22
N GLU A 73 -0.70 -5.88 -16.18
CA GLU A 73 0.44 -5.53 -15.34
C GLU A 73 -0.01 -5.41 -13.88
N THR A 74 0.79 -5.96 -12.98
CA THR A 74 0.58 -5.83 -11.53
C THR A 74 0.77 -4.37 -11.12
N GLN A 75 -0.16 -3.85 -10.31
CA GLN A 75 -0.09 -2.51 -9.75
C GLN A 75 0.07 -2.58 -8.23
N ILE A 76 1.00 -1.81 -7.69
CA ILE A 76 1.22 -1.70 -6.24
C ILE A 76 0.95 -0.26 -5.85
N ILE A 77 0.00 -0.06 -4.97
CA ILE A 77 -0.45 1.26 -4.51
C ILE A 77 -0.20 1.37 -3.00
N PRO A 78 0.85 2.09 -2.59
CA PRO A 78 1.03 2.43 -1.19
C PRO A 78 0.00 3.48 -0.79
N LEU A 79 -0.68 3.26 0.33
CA LEU A 79 -1.62 4.22 0.89
C LEU A 79 -0.87 5.15 1.84
N GLN A 80 -0.94 6.43 1.58
CA GLN A 80 -0.31 7.44 2.43
C GLN A 80 -1.27 7.88 3.52
N LYS A 81 -0.75 8.11 4.73
CA LYS A 81 -1.50 8.70 5.84
C LYS A 81 -1.51 10.21 5.68
N ASP A 82 -2.69 10.81 5.60
CA ASP A 82 -2.88 12.23 5.43
C ASP A 82 -3.81 12.77 6.53
N ILE A 83 -3.60 14.00 6.98
CA ILE A 83 -4.46 14.67 7.96
C ILE A 83 -5.49 15.48 7.18
N PRO A 84 -6.74 15.05 7.09
CA PRO A 84 -7.76 15.80 6.38
C PRO A 84 -8.02 17.14 7.06
N THR A 85 -8.47 18.14 6.29
CA THR A 85 -8.73 19.49 6.79
C THR A 85 -9.69 19.50 7.99
N ALA A 86 -10.68 18.62 8.00
CA ALA A 86 -11.59 18.43 9.15
C ALA A 86 -10.86 17.88 10.39
N GLY A 87 -9.86 17.01 10.20
CA GLY A 87 -9.00 16.52 11.28
C GLY A 87 -8.07 17.63 11.81
N ALA A 88 -7.56 18.47 10.92
CA ALA A 88 -6.74 19.63 11.31
C ALA A 88 -7.51 20.66 12.14
N ALA A 89 -8.79 20.90 11.82
CA ALA A 89 -9.64 21.76 12.62
C ALA A 89 -9.94 21.16 14.01
N GLY A 90 -10.17 19.84 14.08
CA GLY A 90 -10.30 19.10 15.34
C GLY A 90 -9.02 19.13 16.16
N PHE A 91 -7.85 19.04 15.49
CA PHE A 91 -6.54 19.13 16.12
C PHE A 91 -6.30 20.51 16.75
N ALA A 92 -6.65 21.59 16.05
CA ALA A 92 -6.59 22.95 16.57
C ALA A 92 -7.59 23.18 17.72
N GLY A 93 -8.79 22.62 17.63
CA GLY A 93 -9.81 22.65 18.68
C GLY A 93 -9.36 21.89 19.94
N ASN A 94 -8.70 20.75 19.79
CA ASN A 94 -8.15 19.96 20.89
C ASN A 94 -7.00 20.66 21.60
N LEU A 95 -6.22 21.48 20.92
CA LEU A 95 -5.17 22.28 21.55
C LEU A 95 -5.78 23.29 22.55
N LEU A 96 -6.93 23.85 22.21
CA LEU A 96 -7.61 24.85 23.05
C LEU A 96 -8.47 24.25 24.19
N LEU A 97 -9.05 23.05 23.98
CA LEU A 97 -10.02 22.45 24.87
C LEU A 97 -9.56 21.13 25.52
N GLY A 98 -8.76 20.36 24.86
CA GLY A 98 -8.34 19.00 25.29
C GLY A 98 -6.86 18.87 25.66
N GLY A 99 -6.06 19.86 25.37
CA GLY A 99 -4.63 19.91 25.71
C GLY A 99 -3.77 18.89 25.00
N VAL A 100 -2.49 18.86 25.37
CA VAL A 100 -1.42 18.02 24.78
C VAL A 100 -1.71 16.52 24.90
N ILE A 101 -2.51 16.10 25.89
CA ILE A 101 -2.83 14.68 26.14
C ILE A 101 -3.74 14.13 25.04
N GLY A 102 -4.81 14.84 24.66
CA GLY A 102 -5.73 14.43 23.59
C GLY A 102 -5.02 14.36 22.23
N MET A 103 -4.13 15.30 21.95
CA MET A 103 -3.29 15.30 20.75
C MET A 103 -2.34 14.10 20.70
N GLY A 104 -1.74 13.73 21.83
CA GLY A 104 -0.86 12.58 21.92
C GLY A 104 -1.59 11.26 21.64
N VAL A 105 -2.81 11.11 22.16
CA VAL A 105 -3.65 9.92 21.89
C VAL A 105 -4.06 9.86 20.42
N ASP A 106 -4.52 10.95 19.84
CA ASP A 106 -4.95 11.00 18.43
C ASP A 106 -3.79 10.75 17.45
N ALA A 107 -2.59 11.21 17.78
CA ALA A 107 -1.39 10.93 17.03
C ALA A 107 -0.96 9.45 17.15
N ALA A 108 -1.00 8.90 18.36
CA ALA A 108 -0.61 7.51 18.60
C ALA A 108 -1.60 6.51 17.99
N THR A 109 -2.90 6.81 18.01
CA THR A 109 -3.94 5.94 17.44
C THR A 109 -4.16 6.17 15.94
N GLY A 110 -3.64 7.27 15.38
CA GLY A 110 -3.88 7.68 14.01
C GLY A 110 -5.30 8.21 13.76
N ALA A 111 -6.10 8.43 14.79
CA ALA A 111 -7.49 8.90 14.63
C ALA A 111 -7.62 10.24 13.90
N ALA A 112 -6.55 11.03 13.87
CA ALA A 112 -6.47 12.28 13.12
C ALA A 112 -6.16 12.09 11.63
N THR A 113 -5.79 10.89 11.19
CA THR A 113 -5.34 10.62 9.81
C THR A 113 -6.35 9.79 9.02
N ASP A 114 -6.27 9.87 7.71
CA ASP A 114 -6.98 9.02 6.75
C ASP A 114 -5.98 8.49 5.73
N HIS A 115 -6.22 7.29 5.19
CA HIS A 115 -5.42 6.76 4.09
C HIS A 115 -5.86 7.34 2.76
N LYS A 116 -4.87 7.69 1.93
CA LYS A 116 -5.08 8.15 0.55
C LYS A 116 -4.22 7.37 -0.42
N PRO A 117 -4.76 7.02 -1.61
CA PRO A 117 -6.13 7.28 -2.06
C PRO A 117 -7.16 6.38 -1.36
N ASN A 118 -8.33 6.93 -1.04
CA ASN A 118 -9.50 6.20 -0.63
C ASN A 118 -10.74 6.88 -1.25
N PRO A 119 -11.46 6.25 -2.20
CA PRO A 119 -11.24 4.87 -2.69
C PRO A 119 -9.96 4.70 -3.53
N VAL A 120 -9.42 3.47 -3.54
CA VAL A 120 -8.35 3.05 -4.46
C VAL A 120 -9.00 2.66 -5.79
N ILE A 121 -8.80 3.46 -6.83
CA ILE A 121 -9.35 3.19 -8.17
C ILE A 121 -8.19 3.05 -9.14
N VAL A 122 -8.08 1.89 -9.81
CA VAL A 122 -6.96 1.55 -10.67
C VAL A 122 -7.44 1.10 -12.05
N THR A 123 -6.84 1.68 -13.10
CA THR A 123 -6.99 1.17 -14.46
C THR A 123 -5.78 0.30 -14.79
N LEU A 124 -6.02 -1.00 -14.93
CA LEU A 124 -4.97 -1.97 -15.23
C LEU A 124 -4.58 -1.87 -16.71
N GLN A 125 -3.28 -1.87 -16.96
CA GLN A 125 -2.74 -1.88 -18.32
C GLN A 125 -2.58 -3.34 -18.80
N PRO A 126 -3.02 -3.69 -20.02
CA PRO A 126 -2.76 -5.00 -20.57
C PRO A 126 -1.24 -5.23 -20.66
N ARG A 127 -0.80 -6.41 -20.22
CA ARG A 127 0.61 -6.80 -20.38
C ARG A 127 0.89 -6.99 -21.87
N MET A 128 1.67 -6.09 -22.45
CA MET A 128 2.15 -6.29 -23.82
C MET A 128 3.03 -7.54 -23.86
N ALA A 129 2.72 -8.47 -24.75
CA ALA A 129 3.61 -9.59 -25.00
C ALA A 129 4.99 -9.04 -25.33
N ALA A 130 6.00 -9.44 -24.55
CA ALA A 130 7.37 -9.07 -24.89
C ALA A 130 7.61 -9.46 -26.36
N PRO A 131 8.19 -8.56 -27.20
CA PRO A 131 8.51 -8.93 -28.56
C PRO A 131 9.34 -10.22 -28.54
N PRO A 132 9.10 -11.15 -29.46
CA PRO A 132 9.85 -12.39 -29.49
C PRO A 132 11.33 -12.03 -29.45
N VAL A 133 12.03 -12.47 -28.42
CA VAL A 133 13.48 -12.27 -28.33
C VAL A 133 14.02 -12.96 -29.57
N ALA A 134 14.42 -12.16 -30.55
CA ALA A 134 15.07 -12.67 -31.76
C ALA A 134 16.19 -13.57 -31.26
N ARG A 135 16.03 -14.89 -31.50
CA ARG A 135 16.98 -15.87 -31.08
C ARG A 135 18.32 -15.42 -31.62
N GLN A 136 19.17 -14.80 -30.80
CA GLN A 136 20.51 -14.41 -31.20
C GLN A 136 21.15 -15.64 -31.82
N GLN A 137 21.31 -15.61 -33.15
CA GLN A 137 21.99 -16.65 -33.86
C GLN A 137 23.37 -16.72 -33.23
N ARG A 138 23.60 -17.82 -32.51
CA ARG A 138 24.92 -18.11 -31.94
C ARG A 138 25.88 -18.04 -33.10
N PRO A 139 26.91 -17.17 -33.05
CA PRO A 139 27.88 -17.10 -34.15
C PRO A 139 28.43 -18.53 -34.42
N PRO A 140 28.64 -18.91 -35.69
CA PRO A 140 29.14 -20.22 -35.99
C PRO A 140 30.43 -20.46 -35.20
N ARG A 141 30.49 -21.59 -34.48
CA ARG A 141 31.70 -21.98 -33.77
C ARG A 141 32.83 -21.97 -34.83
N ARG A 142 33.80 -21.08 -34.67
CA ARG A 142 35.06 -21.19 -35.41
C ARG A 142 35.55 -22.60 -35.24
N GLY A 143 35.73 -23.30 -36.34
CA GLY A 143 36.21 -24.67 -36.34
C GLY A 143 37.42 -24.84 -35.44
N ALA A 144 37.42 -25.90 -34.67
CA ALA A 144 38.59 -26.26 -33.87
C ALA A 144 39.81 -26.35 -34.82
N PRO A 145 41.00 -25.90 -34.39
CA PRO A 145 42.22 -26.05 -35.19
C PRO A 145 42.42 -27.52 -35.50
N ALA A 146 42.77 -27.82 -36.76
CA ALA A 146 43.11 -29.15 -37.17
C ALA A 146 44.26 -29.73 -36.32
N PRO A 147 44.22 -31.03 -35.95
CA PRO A 147 45.31 -31.62 -35.20
C PRO A 147 46.61 -31.53 -36.00
N ALA A 148 47.67 -31.12 -35.29
CA ALA A 148 49.01 -31.03 -35.89
C ALA A 148 49.45 -32.41 -36.45
N PRO A 149 50.18 -32.46 -37.62
CA PRO A 149 50.67 -33.69 -38.15
C PRO A 149 51.64 -34.34 -37.18
N ALA A 150 51.50 -35.65 -37.01
CA ALA A 150 52.37 -36.46 -36.17
C ALA A 150 53.83 -36.38 -36.70
N GLN A 151 54.74 -36.04 -35.82
CA GLN A 151 56.17 -36.06 -36.11
C GLN A 151 56.60 -37.55 -36.22
N PRO A 152 57.41 -37.91 -37.25
CA PRO A 152 57.98 -39.26 -37.31
C PRO A 152 58.98 -39.47 -36.19
N GLU A 153 58.78 -40.54 -35.44
CA GLU A 153 59.78 -41.01 -34.46
C GLU A 153 61.05 -41.39 -35.14
N ALA A 154 62.19 -40.76 -34.78
CA ALA A 154 63.52 -41.13 -35.19
C ALA A 154 63.91 -42.40 -34.43
N GLY A 155 63.97 -43.54 -35.14
CA GLY A 155 64.49 -44.74 -34.59
C GLY A 155 66.03 -44.69 -34.52
N THR A 156 66.56 -45.22 -33.42
CA THR A 156 67.92 -45.80 -33.27
C THR A 156 67.78 -47.13 -32.59
#